data_e870229f5052644b68a6d7ec0cb91cef
#
_entry.id   e870229f5052644b68a6d7ec0cb91cef
#
_cell.length_a   1.000
_cell.length_b   1.000
_cell.length_c   1.000
_cell.angle_alpha   90.00
_cell.angle_beta   90.00
_cell.angle_gamma   90.00
#
_symmetry.space_group_name_H-M   'P 1'
#
loop_
_entity.id
_entity.type
_entity.pdbx_description
1 polymer ?
#
loop_
_entity_poly.entity_id
_entity_poly.type
_entity_poly.pdbx_seq_one_letter_code
_entity_poly.pdbx_strand_id
1 'polypeptide(L)'
;MVFSVDGKVHYTYNPAEKNADTWPFDKEMYILLNIAIEPTISSSFTQSEMEIDYVRIYRSNLNIENSSNHIPNNFEISSVYPNPFNPTTTIDFSINKNSNIDFLVFDLNGKMIDKIFSGYKTRGKHSLKWNAKQIPSGTYFLRATSGKSYINHTITLTK
;
A
#
# COMPACT_ATOMS: atom_id res chain seq x y z
N MET A 1 -15.26 15.86 4.43
CA MET A 1 -15.10 15.15 3.14
C MET A 1 -15.13 16.19 2.04
N VAL A 2 -14.24 16.11 1.07
CA VAL A 2 -14.14 17.06 -0.06
C VAL A 2 -14.40 16.29 -1.35
N PHE A 3 -15.30 16.81 -2.17
CA PHE A 3 -15.62 16.28 -3.49
C PHE A 3 -15.06 17.22 -4.55
N SER A 4 -14.27 16.69 -5.47
CA SER A 4 -13.64 17.46 -6.54
C SER A 4 -13.68 16.71 -7.87
N VAL A 5 -13.77 17.48 -8.95
CA VAL A 5 -13.66 16.99 -10.33
C VAL A 5 -12.57 17.82 -11.01
N ASP A 6 -11.64 17.17 -11.71
CA ASP A 6 -10.52 17.81 -12.39
C ASP A 6 -9.72 18.79 -11.50
N GLY A 7 -9.52 18.39 -10.23
CA GLY A 7 -8.82 19.22 -9.24
C GLY A 7 -9.62 20.39 -8.66
N LYS A 8 -10.84 20.66 -9.15
CA LYS A 8 -11.71 21.72 -8.66
C LYS A 8 -12.68 21.17 -7.61
N VAL A 9 -12.67 21.77 -6.41
CA VAL A 9 -13.59 21.41 -5.34
C VAL A 9 -15.01 21.86 -5.70
N HIS A 10 -15.94 20.91 -5.73
CA HIS A 10 -17.35 21.15 -5.98
C HIS A 10 -18.17 21.23 -4.70
N TYR A 11 -17.83 20.40 -3.73
CA TYR A 11 -18.58 20.32 -2.48
C TYR A 11 -17.68 19.90 -1.32
N THR A 12 -17.91 20.50 -0.16
CA THR A 12 -17.27 20.10 1.10
C THR A 12 -18.34 19.75 2.12
N TYR A 13 -18.35 18.48 2.53
CA TYR A 13 -19.20 17.99 3.60
C TYR A 13 -18.46 17.99 4.93
N ASN A 14 -18.86 18.85 5.84
CA ASN A 14 -18.28 18.97 7.18
C ASN A 14 -19.37 19.40 8.18
N PRO A 15 -20.21 18.47 8.64
CA PRO A 15 -21.28 18.79 9.59
C PRO A 15 -20.71 19.28 10.92
N ALA A 16 -21.42 20.15 11.59
CA ALA A 16 -21.04 20.71 12.89
C ALA A 16 -20.96 19.62 13.98
N GLU A 17 -21.86 18.64 13.91
CA GLU A 17 -21.85 17.45 14.76
C GLU A 17 -21.60 16.21 13.92
N LYS A 18 -20.67 15.36 14.35
CA LYS A 18 -20.34 14.08 13.69
C LYS A 18 -20.87 12.94 14.56
N ASN A 19 -21.96 12.34 14.12
CA ASN A 19 -22.60 11.19 14.75
C ASN A 19 -22.98 10.13 13.70
N ALA A 20 -23.63 9.06 14.09
CA ALA A 20 -23.96 7.96 13.19
C ALA A 20 -24.84 8.37 11.99
N ASP A 21 -25.64 9.41 12.12
CA ASP A 21 -26.55 9.91 11.08
C ASP A 21 -25.89 10.92 10.16
N THR A 22 -25.04 11.78 10.71
CA THR A 22 -24.35 12.86 9.98
C THR A 22 -22.96 12.48 9.51
N TRP A 23 -22.32 11.46 10.08
CA TRP A 23 -20.97 11.02 9.75
C TRP A 23 -20.83 9.50 9.75
N PRO A 24 -21.46 8.78 8.81
CA PRO A 24 -21.42 7.31 8.75
C PRO A 24 -20.06 6.75 8.31
N PHE A 25 -19.10 7.61 7.98
CA PHE A 25 -17.80 7.26 7.36
C PHE A 25 -16.79 6.60 8.31
N ASP A 26 -17.14 6.43 9.59
CA ASP A 26 -16.33 5.70 10.59
C ASP A 26 -16.59 4.17 10.56
N LYS A 27 -17.53 3.72 9.73
CA LYS A 27 -17.86 2.31 9.53
C LYS A 27 -17.16 1.76 8.28
N GLU A 28 -17.11 0.44 8.20
CA GLU A 28 -16.68 -0.21 6.97
C GLU A 28 -17.58 0.19 5.80
N MET A 29 -16.97 0.61 4.70
CA MET A 29 -17.65 1.10 3.52
C MET A 29 -17.04 0.45 2.26
N TYR A 30 -17.84 0.35 1.23
CA TYR A 30 -17.41 -0.09 -0.09
C TYR A 30 -17.64 1.01 -1.12
N ILE A 31 -16.86 0.98 -2.20
CA ILE A 31 -17.04 1.88 -3.33
C ILE A 31 -18.07 1.27 -4.26
N LEU A 32 -19.09 2.03 -4.60
CA LEU A 32 -20.07 1.70 -5.62
C LEU A 32 -19.90 2.66 -6.80
N LEU A 33 -19.69 2.12 -7.98
CA LEU A 33 -19.63 2.86 -9.25
C LEU A 33 -20.79 2.39 -10.10
N ASN A 34 -21.69 3.30 -10.49
CA ASN A 34 -22.87 2.96 -11.26
C ASN A 34 -23.23 4.06 -12.26
N ILE A 35 -23.94 3.68 -13.30
CA ILE A 35 -24.68 4.58 -14.19
C ILE A 35 -26.16 4.41 -13.85
N ALA A 36 -26.85 5.52 -13.64
CA ALA A 36 -28.29 5.55 -13.44
C ALA A 36 -28.96 6.25 -14.61
N ILE A 37 -30.10 5.72 -15.02
CA ILE A 37 -30.97 6.34 -16.01
C ILE A 37 -32.12 7.03 -15.27
N GLU A 38 -32.26 8.32 -15.48
CA GLU A 38 -33.38 9.10 -14.88
C GLU A 38 -34.67 8.90 -15.66
N PRO A 39 -35.83 9.03 -14.97
CA PRO A 39 -37.15 8.90 -15.64
C PRO A 39 -37.40 9.88 -16.77
N THR A 40 -36.64 11.00 -16.78
CA THR A 40 -36.78 12.11 -17.76
C THR A 40 -35.85 11.99 -18.94
N ILE A 41 -35.20 10.82 -19.12
CA ILE A 41 -34.28 10.61 -20.24
C ILE A 41 -34.98 10.80 -21.59
N SER A 42 -34.24 11.35 -22.57
CA SER A 42 -34.77 11.54 -23.91
C SER A 42 -35.20 10.22 -24.54
N SER A 43 -36.32 10.19 -25.23
CA SER A 43 -36.78 9.02 -25.98
C SER A 43 -35.85 8.59 -27.13
N SER A 44 -34.92 9.47 -27.52
CA SER A 44 -33.90 9.18 -28.54
C SER A 44 -32.63 8.57 -27.93
N PHE A 45 -32.54 8.43 -26.61
CA PHE A 45 -31.40 7.80 -25.94
C PHE A 45 -31.41 6.30 -26.22
N THR A 46 -30.31 5.77 -26.73
CA THR A 46 -30.19 4.35 -27.05
C THR A 46 -29.24 3.62 -26.11
N GLN A 47 -28.14 4.26 -25.78
CA GLN A 47 -27.12 3.62 -24.93
C GLN A 47 -26.13 4.64 -24.38
N SER A 48 -25.55 4.36 -23.21
CA SER A 48 -24.39 5.05 -22.67
C SER A 48 -23.54 4.05 -21.87
N GLU A 49 -22.28 4.35 -21.76
CA GLU A 49 -21.33 3.55 -20.99
C GLU A 49 -20.50 4.45 -20.07
N MET A 50 -20.02 3.90 -18.99
CA MET A 50 -19.05 4.54 -18.10
C MET A 50 -17.76 3.74 -18.17
N GLU A 51 -16.73 4.35 -18.74
CA GLU A 51 -15.38 3.77 -18.76
C GLU A 51 -14.62 4.22 -17.52
N ILE A 52 -14.02 3.25 -16.81
CA ILE A 52 -13.23 3.52 -15.59
C ILE A 52 -11.84 2.98 -15.85
N ASP A 53 -10.90 3.88 -16.06
CA ASP A 53 -9.50 3.54 -16.26
C ASP A 53 -8.87 2.96 -14.99
N TYR A 54 -9.08 3.63 -13.86
CA TYR A 54 -8.59 3.12 -12.57
C TYR A 54 -9.36 3.68 -11.37
N VAL A 55 -9.31 2.94 -10.27
CA VAL A 55 -9.74 3.40 -8.94
C VAL A 55 -8.53 3.36 -8.02
N ARG A 56 -8.23 4.46 -7.34
CA ARG A 56 -7.13 4.57 -6.37
C ARG A 56 -7.65 5.03 -5.03
N ILE A 57 -7.32 4.28 -4.00
CA ILE A 57 -7.62 4.64 -2.61
C ILE A 57 -6.32 5.05 -1.95
N TYR A 58 -6.29 6.28 -1.46
CA TYR A 58 -5.16 6.81 -0.72
C TYR A 58 -5.53 6.91 0.76
N ARG A 59 -4.68 6.40 1.61
CA ARG A 59 -4.75 6.67 3.04
C ARG A 59 -3.79 7.82 3.33
N SER A 60 -4.29 8.96 3.78
CA SER A 60 -3.40 9.95 4.35
C SER A 60 -2.84 9.39 5.65
N ASN A 61 -1.51 9.27 5.73
CA ASN A 61 -0.86 9.13 7.02
C ASN A 61 -1.03 10.47 7.74
N LEU A 62 -2.17 10.65 8.41
CA LEU A 62 -2.26 11.67 9.45
C LEU A 62 -1.15 11.32 10.43
N ASN A 63 -0.16 12.19 10.57
CA ASN A 63 0.71 12.16 11.72
C ASN A 63 -0.21 12.26 12.94
N ILE A 64 -0.56 11.12 13.50
CA ILE A 64 -1.14 11.06 14.82
C ILE A 64 0.05 11.28 15.74
N GLU A 65 0.32 12.54 16.03
CA GLU A 65 1.02 12.87 17.25
C GLU A 65 0.14 12.31 18.37
N ASN A 66 0.68 11.32 19.08
CA ASN A 66 0.20 10.81 20.35
C ASN A 66 -1.16 10.09 20.38
N SER A 67 -1.19 8.89 19.87
CA SER A 67 -1.96 7.82 20.49
C SER A 67 -1.13 6.54 20.48
N SER A 68 -0.68 6.16 21.62
CA SER A 68 0.13 5.04 22.05
C SER A 68 -0.35 3.68 21.55
N ASN A 69 -0.18 3.41 20.26
CA ASN A 69 -0.06 2.11 19.65
C ASN A 69 0.87 2.17 18.43
N HIS A 70 1.89 3.03 18.50
CA HIS A 70 3.12 2.76 17.78
C HIS A 70 3.70 1.53 18.48
N ILE A 71 3.44 0.35 17.92
CA ILE A 71 4.43 -0.71 18.04
C ILE A 71 5.68 -0.04 17.44
N PRO A 72 6.70 0.30 18.22
CA PRO A 72 7.91 0.89 17.67
C PRO A 72 8.34 -0.09 16.59
N ASN A 73 8.40 0.34 15.34
CA ASN A 73 8.98 -0.49 14.31
C ASN A 73 10.40 -0.75 14.76
N ASN A 74 10.64 -1.95 15.30
CA ASN A 74 11.96 -2.37 15.76
C ASN A 74 12.97 -2.35 14.62
N PHE A 75 12.46 -2.13 13.39
CA PHE A 75 13.26 -2.06 12.17
C PHE A 75 12.55 -1.21 11.10
N GLU A 76 13.31 -0.72 10.13
CA GLU A 76 12.87 0.11 9.00
C GLU A 76 13.67 -0.29 7.75
N ILE A 77 13.01 -0.39 6.59
CA ILE A 77 13.68 -0.49 5.29
C ILE A 77 13.96 0.94 4.81
N SER A 78 15.23 1.29 4.73
CA SER A 78 15.67 2.63 4.33
C SER A 78 15.67 2.80 2.81
N SER A 79 16.10 1.76 2.08
CA SER A 79 16.11 1.76 0.61
C SER A 79 16.10 0.35 0.03
N VAL A 80 15.59 0.23 -1.20
CA VAL A 80 15.76 -0.96 -2.06
C VAL A 80 16.21 -0.46 -3.42
N TYR A 81 17.48 -0.68 -3.77
CA TYR A 81 18.07 -0.11 -4.97
C TYR A 81 19.06 -1.06 -5.66
N PRO A 82 19.00 -1.10 -7.00
CA PRO A 82 18.02 -0.49 -7.88
C PRO A 82 16.62 -1.09 -7.76
N ASN A 83 15.58 -0.32 -8.08
CA ASN A 83 14.21 -0.77 -8.24
C ASN A 83 13.52 0.11 -9.32
N PRO A 84 13.20 -0.39 -10.51
CA PRO A 84 13.38 -1.78 -11.00
C PRO A 84 14.82 -2.25 -11.03
N PHE A 85 15.03 -3.59 -10.93
CA PHE A 85 16.36 -4.21 -10.87
C PHE A 85 16.56 -5.36 -11.87
N ASN A 86 17.84 -5.66 -12.21
CA ASN A 86 18.23 -6.73 -13.13
C ASN A 86 19.60 -7.33 -12.76
N PRO A 87 19.71 -8.59 -12.40
CA PRO A 87 18.77 -9.37 -11.59
C PRO A 87 19.01 -9.15 -10.09
N THR A 88 19.81 -8.14 -9.72
CA THR A 88 20.29 -7.93 -8.35
C THR A 88 19.83 -6.59 -7.81
N THR A 89 19.38 -6.60 -6.58
CA THR A 89 19.07 -5.39 -5.81
C THR A 89 19.67 -5.45 -4.41
N THR A 90 19.84 -4.30 -3.79
CA THR A 90 20.33 -4.15 -2.42
C THR A 90 19.23 -3.60 -1.55
N ILE A 91 19.05 -4.17 -0.38
CA ILE A 91 18.05 -3.79 0.62
C ILE A 91 18.82 -3.23 1.81
N ASP A 92 18.71 -1.92 2.02
CA ASP A 92 19.26 -1.26 3.19
C ASP A 92 18.18 -1.10 4.26
N PHE A 93 18.51 -1.46 5.49
CA PHE A 93 17.57 -1.39 6.59
C PHE A 93 18.26 -1.05 7.90
N SER A 94 17.51 -0.55 8.84
CA SER A 94 17.98 -0.26 10.20
C SER A 94 17.19 -1.02 11.24
N ILE A 95 17.85 -1.39 12.32
CA ILE A 95 17.28 -2.11 13.46
C ILE A 95 17.49 -1.28 14.71
N ASN A 96 16.41 -0.99 15.42
CA ASN A 96 16.43 -0.20 16.65
C ASN A 96 16.70 -1.04 17.90
N LYS A 97 16.44 -2.35 17.83
CA LYS A 97 16.65 -3.30 18.91
C LYS A 97 17.07 -4.65 18.33
N ASN A 98 18.06 -5.29 18.95
CA ASN A 98 18.49 -6.64 18.56
C ASN A 98 17.28 -7.58 18.42
N SER A 99 17.13 -8.24 17.25
CA SER A 99 15.98 -9.09 16.95
C SER A 99 16.26 -10.10 15.86
N ASN A 100 15.41 -11.14 15.81
CA ASN A 100 15.35 -11.99 14.63
C ASN A 100 14.54 -11.26 13.55
N ILE A 101 15.05 -11.29 12.34
CA ILE A 101 14.44 -10.68 11.16
C ILE A 101 14.41 -11.69 10.02
N ASP A 102 13.28 -11.70 9.31
CA ASP A 102 13.10 -12.45 8.08
C ASP A 102 12.84 -11.48 6.93
N PHE A 103 13.50 -11.71 5.79
CA PHE A 103 13.21 -11.07 4.52
C PHE A 103 12.71 -12.10 3.53
N LEU A 104 11.44 -12.00 3.17
CA LEU A 104 10.70 -12.93 2.32
C LEU A 104 10.19 -12.22 1.08
N VAL A 105 10.16 -12.92 -0.05
CA VAL A 105 9.60 -12.41 -1.32
C VAL A 105 8.37 -13.21 -1.69
N PHE A 106 7.32 -12.49 -2.08
CA PHE A 106 6.03 -13.05 -2.49
C PHE A 106 5.65 -12.55 -3.89
N ASP A 107 4.96 -13.37 -4.64
CA ASP A 107 4.29 -12.96 -5.88
C ASP A 107 2.98 -12.19 -5.58
N LEU A 108 2.30 -11.74 -6.64
CA LEU A 108 1.03 -11.01 -6.54
C LEU A 108 -0.11 -11.86 -5.97
N ASN A 109 0.01 -13.19 -6.00
CA ASN A 109 -0.97 -14.12 -5.45
C ASN A 109 -0.70 -14.45 -3.96
N GLY A 110 0.35 -13.86 -3.38
CA GLY A 110 0.76 -14.12 -2.00
C GLY A 110 1.54 -15.43 -1.80
N LYS A 111 1.96 -16.08 -2.88
CA LYS A 111 2.84 -17.26 -2.81
C LYS A 111 4.27 -16.81 -2.51
N MET A 112 4.90 -17.43 -1.52
CA MET A 112 6.31 -17.19 -1.22
C MET A 112 7.19 -17.72 -2.35
N ILE A 113 8.02 -16.85 -2.90
CA ILE A 113 8.92 -17.12 -4.02
C ILE A 113 10.36 -17.36 -3.55
N ASP A 114 10.79 -16.57 -2.56
CA ASP A 114 12.16 -16.67 -2.05
C ASP A 114 12.27 -16.22 -0.60
N LYS A 115 13.31 -16.68 0.08
CA LYS A 115 13.72 -16.25 1.42
C LYS A 115 15.14 -15.69 1.34
N ILE A 116 15.22 -14.35 1.35
CA ILE A 116 16.51 -13.64 1.21
C ILE A 116 17.37 -13.80 2.46
N PHE A 117 16.73 -13.69 3.62
CA PHE A 117 17.40 -13.76 4.92
C PHE A 117 16.44 -14.24 6.00
N SER A 118 16.96 -15.00 6.97
CA SER A 118 16.30 -15.36 8.20
C SER A 118 17.33 -15.51 9.30
N GLY A 119 17.24 -14.71 10.36
CA GLY A 119 18.19 -14.82 11.45
C GLY A 119 18.29 -13.58 12.34
N TYR A 120 19.18 -13.66 13.30
CA TYR A 120 19.42 -12.63 14.30
C TYR A 120 20.28 -11.48 13.72
N LYS A 121 19.86 -10.25 14.03
CA LYS A 121 20.61 -9.03 13.72
C LYS A 121 20.69 -8.12 14.94
N THR A 122 21.85 -7.49 15.11
CA THR A 122 22.07 -6.51 16.17
C THR A 122 21.51 -5.15 15.76
N ARG A 123 21.27 -4.29 16.75
CA ARG A 123 20.93 -2.89 16.51
C ARG A 123 21.95 -2.23 15.58
N GLY A 124 21.45 -1.46 14.62
CA GLY A 124 22.30 -0.71 13.66
C GLY A 124 21.75 -0.75 12.23
N LYS A 125 22.56 -0.23 11.30
CA LYS A 125 22.29 -0.25 9.87
C LYS A 125 22.86 -1.52 9.26
N HIS A 126 22.12 -2.11 8.33
CA HIS A 126 22.47 -3.35 7.65
C HIS A 126 22.11 -3.24 6.17
N SER A 127 22.78 -4.08 5.39
CA SER A 127 22.54 -4.21 3.95
C SER A 127 22.46 -5.68 3.58
N LEU A 128 21.51 -6.05 2.74
CA LEU A 128 21.35 -7.37 2.15
C LEU A 128 21.33 -7.24 0.64
N LYS A 129 22.08 -8.10 -0.03
CA LYS A 129 22.08 -8.20 -1.48
C LYS A 129 21.24 -9.40 -1.91
N TRP A 130 20.25 -9.16 -2.78
CA TRP A 130 19.41 -10.22 -3.33
C TRP A 130 19.64 -10.37 -4.83
N ASN A 131 19.81 -11.63 -5.27
CA ASN A 131 19.99 -11.98 -6.67
C ASN A 131 18.85 -12.89 -7.12
N ALA A 132 17.95 -12.34 -7.93
CA ALA A 132 16.75 -12.98 -8.43
C ALA A 132 16.95 -13.66 -9.80
N LYS A 133 18.17 -14.15 -10.13
CA LYS A 133 18.50 -14.71 -11.44
C LYS A 133 17.55 -15.83 -11.91
N GLN A 134 17.02 -16.63 -10.98
CA GLN A 134 16.14 -17.77 -11.26
C GLN A 134 14.64 -17.38 -11.25
N ILE A 135 14.31 -16.14 -10.91
CA ILE A 135 12.93 -15.66 -10.75
C ILE A 135 12.51 -14.96 -12.04
N PRO A 136 11.29 -15.16 -12.58
CA PRO A 136 10.79 -14.46 -13.76
C PRO A 136 10.72 -12.95 -13.57
N SER A 137 10.76 -12.18 -14.68
CA SER A 137 10.47 -10.73 -14.63
C SER A 137 9.05 -10.51 -14.12
N GLY A 138 8.86 -9.49 -13.31
CA GLY A 138 7.55 -9.18 -12.71
C GLY A 138 7.64 -8.31 -11.47
N THR A 139 6.48 -8.01 -10.90
CA THR A 139 6.36 -7.29 -9.64
C THR A 139 6.19 -8.27 -8.48
N TYR A 140 6.90 -8.00 -7.40
CA TYR A 140 6.94 -8.84 -6.20
C TYR A 140 6.78 -7.99 -4.94
N PHE A 141 6.38 -8.61 -3.85
CA PHE A 141 6.35 -8.00 -2.52
C PHE A 141 7.51 -8.52 -1.69
N LEU A 142 8.40 -7.63 -1.31
CA LEU A 142 9.41 -7.87 -0.28
C LEU A 142 8.76 -7.62 1.08
N ARG A 143 8.69 -8.65 1.92
CA ARG A 143 8.23 -8.55 3.30
C ARG A 143 9.39 -8.74 4.25
N ALA A 144 9.62 -7.75 5.10
CA ALA A 144 10.50 -7.87 6.25
C ALA A 144 9.66 -8.05 7.51
N THR A 145 10.00 -9.01 8.36
CA THR A 145 9.29 -9.29 9.62
C THR A 145 10.26 -9.31 10.80
N SER A 146 9.80 -8.82 11.95
CA SER A 146 10.50 -8.94 13.22
C SER A 146 9.49 -9.12 14.35
N GLY A 147 9.40 -10.32 14.91
CA GLY A 147 8.38 -10.70 15.88
C GLY A 147 6.98 -10.59 15.28
N LYS A 148 6.14 -9.70 15.84
CA LYS A 148 4.78 -9.43 15.34
C LYS A 148 4.69 -8.27 14.34
N SER A 149 5.79 -7.56 14.12
CA SER A 149 5.84 -6.41 13.21
C SER A 149 6.29 -6.84 11.81
N TYR A 150 5.71 -6.25 10.78
CA TYR A 150 6.15 -6.46 9.40
C TYR A 150 6.07 -5.17 8.57
N ILE A 151 6.91 -5.11 7.53
CA ILE A 151 6.92 -4.06 6.52
C ILE A 151 6.86 -4.74 5.15
N ASN A 152 6.01 -4.23 4.25
CA ASN A 152 5.99 -4.64 2.86
C ASN A 152 6.54 -3.53 1.97
N HIS A 153 7.34 -3.93 0.97
CA HIS A 153 7.88 -3.05 -0.05
C HIS A 153 7.67 -3.67 -1.44
N THR A 154 7.22 -2.90 -2.41
CA THR A 154 7.03 -3.39 -3.78
C THR A 154 8.34 -3.28 -4.55
N ILE A 155 8.71 -4.36 -5.24
CA ILE A 155 9.94 -4.46 -6.03
C ILE A 155 9.64 -5.00 -7.42
N THR A 156 10.33 -4.50 -8.44
CA THR A 156 10.11 -4.88 -9.83
C THR A 156 11.40 -5.43 -10.43
N LEU A 157 11.35 -6.69 -10.86
CA LEU A 157 12.42 -7.38 -11.56
C LEU A 157 12.21 -7.25 -13.07
N THR A 158 13.23 -6.77 -13.77
CA THR A 158 13.29 -6.70 -15.23
C THR A 158 14.49 -7.49 -15.72
N LYS A 159 14.30 -8.31 -16.72
CA LYS A 159 15.38 -9.06 -17.41
C LYS A 159 15.38 -8.71 -18.87
#